data_ed31a875edd6c67de071eb0804aef8d2
#
_entry.id   ed31a875edd6c67de071eb0804aef8d2
#
_cell.length_a   1.000
_cell.length_b   1.000
_cell.length_c   1.000
_cell.angle_alpha   90.00
_cell.angle_beta   90.00
_cell.angle_gamma   90.00
#
_symmetry.space_group_name_H-M   'P 1'
#
loop_
_entity.id
_entity.type
_entity.pdbx_description
1 polymer ?
#
loop_
_entity_poly.entity_id
_entity_poly.type
_entity_poly.pdbx_seq_one_letter_code
_entity_poly.pdbx_strand_id
1 'polypeptide(L)'
;MPSRKRRHLSPAGFLLALALLIAAIFAADGIARMFLQTNEENIVGIGGFSTADSSAASADNNTTDGNATQAPASDETVLQLTADQMKNGPLILADTAHPYQGSQSFSDFSAITDENVKVRSSTLPIQQEAQQDLCSLFDAYAAANGWANLQIYSTTDTTLDASSIYTNVLPDRNTVYGFDIGLTTSTGEVVPYIKKHNEWMVTNAWQYGFVVRYPSDKTETTGIAYAPHHFRYVGKLHAAIMHDNGFCLEEYISYLKNYTLDSGGLSYTLDSGSYTIYYVPADANGTTTVTLPKDAVYTVSGDNQGGYILTVTNTAGNTVASASEDTAAQTTESLPTETAGYLYQ
;
A
#
# COMPACT_ATOMS: atom_id res chain seq x y z
N MET A 1 -54.43 12.05 4.45
CA MET A 1 -52.97 12.06 4.49
C MET A 1 -52.54 12.87 5.71
N PRO A 2 -51.89 12.30 6.73
CA PRO A 2 -51.45 13.05 7.90
C PRO A 2 -50.15 13.78 7.59
N SER A 3 -50.10 15.09 7.89
CA SER A 3 -48.97 15.97 7.71
C SER A 3 -47.85 15.63 8.72
N ARG A 4 -46.67 15.34 8.20
CA ARG A 4 -45.46 15.13 9.00
C ARG A 4 -44.98 16.47 9.57
N LYS A 5 -45.19 16.70 10.88
CA LYS A 5 -44.61 17.84 11.60
C LYS A 5 -43.09 17.70 11.66
N ARG A 6 -42.38 18.62 11.05
CA ARG A 6 -40.92 18.77 11.24
C ARG A 6 -40.68 19.22 12.69
N ARG A 7 -39.99 18.40 13.47
CA ARG A 7 -39.52 18.79 14.81
C ARG A 7 -38.30 19.70 14.64
N HIS A 8 -38.45 20.99 14.93
CA HIS A 8 -37.33 21.90 15.08
C HIS A 8 -36.72 21.66 16.46
N LEU A 9 -35.41 21.41 16.48
CA LEU A 9 -34.62 21.37 17.71
C LEU A 9 -34.65 22.77 18.35
N SER A 10 -34.86 22.81 19.67
CA SER A 10 -34.78 24.06 20.43
C SER A 10 -33.34 24.59 20.40
N PRO A 11 -33.08 25.91 20.53
CA PRO A 11 -31.73 26.46 20.57
C PRO A 11 -30.82 25.77 21.60
N ALA A 12 -31.38 25.36 22.74
CA ALA A 12 -30.66 24.58 23.76
C ALA A 12 -30.29 23.17 23.27
N GLY A 13 -31.16 22.51 22.48
CA GLY A 13 -30.89 21.21 21.89
C GLY A 13 -29.81 21.28 20.82
N PHE A 14 -29.74 22.38 20.06
CA PHE A 14 -28.69 22.62 19.09
C PHE A 14 -27.32 22.83 19.73
N LEU A 15 -27.27 23.63 20.83
CA LEU A 15 -26.04 23.86 21.59
C LEU A 15 -25.52 22.58 22.26
N LEU A 16 -26.42 21.73 22.77
CA LEU A 16 -26.03 20.44 23.35
C LEU A 16 -25.48 19.49 22.29
N ALA A 17 -26.08 19.42 21.10
CA ALA A 17 -25.61 18.60 20.00
C ALA A 17 -24.24 19.09 19.49
N LEU A 18 -24.02 20.40 19.42
CA LEU A 18 -22.75 21.00 19.03
C LEU A 18 -21.65 20.71 20.09
N ALA A 19 -21.97 20.81 21.37
CA ALA A 19 -21.04 20.49 22.45
C ALA A 19 -20.63 19.01 22.45
N LEU A 20 -21.55 18.09 22.17
CA LEU A 20 -21.27 16.67 22.04
C LEU A 20 -20.41 16.37 20.80
N LEU A 21 -20.64 17.07 19.70
CA LEU A 21 -19.80 16.93 18.49
C LEU A 21 -18.36 17.40 18.75
N ILE A 22 -18.20 18.54 19.43
CA ILE A 22 -16.87 19.07 19.81
C ILE A 22 -16.17 18.11 20.78
N ALA A 23 -16.88 17.56 21.76
CA ALA A 23 -16.32 16.58 22.69
C ALA A 23 -15.87 15.28 21.97
N ALA A 24 -16.63 14.83 20.96
CA ALA A 24 -16.26 13.68 20.14
C ALA A 24 -14.98 13.96 19.31
N ILE A 25 -14.82 15.17 18.77
CA ILE A 25 -13.61 15.57 18.03
C ILE A 25 -12.38 15.56 18.96
N PHE A 26 -12.50 16.12 20.17
CA PHE A 26 -11.39 16.12 21.13
C PHE A 26 -11.09 14.72 21.69
N ALA A 27 -12.08 13.84 21.82
CA ALA A 27 -11.86 12.46 22.19
C ALA A 27 -11.10 11.69 21.09
N ALA A 28 -11.44 11.94 19.82
CA ALA A 28 -10.73 11.35 18.67
C ALA A 28 -9.26 11.83 18.60
N ASP A 29 -9.00 13.12 18.85
CA ASP A 29 -7.64 13.67 18.88
C ASP A 29 -6.83 13.12 20.08
N GLY A 30 -7.47 12.91 21.23
CA GLY A 30 -6.85 12.25 22.39
C GLY A 30 -6.48 10.79 22.13
N ILE A 31 -7.34 10.06 21.46
CA ILE A 31 -7.08 8.67 21.04
C ILE A 31 -5.95 8.63 20.00
N ALA A 32 -5.95 9.53 19.01
CA ALA A 32 -4.88 9.63 18.02
C ALA A 32 -3.52 9.92 18.67
N ARG A 33 -3.47 10.80 19.67
CA ARG A 33 -2.21 11.09 20.42
C ARG A 33 -1.79 9.91 21.28
N MET A 34 -2.72 9.17 21.86
CA MET A 34 -2.41 7.96 22.62
C MET A 34 -1.85 6.85 21.71
N PHE A 35 -2.39 6.71 20.49
CA PHE A 35 -1.86 5.78 19.48
C PHE A 35 -0.47 6.19 18.97
N LEU A 36 -0.20 7.48 18.81
CA LEU A 36 1.12 7.97 18.42
C LEU A 36 2.16 7.72 19.51
N GLN A 37 1.77 7.84 20.78
CA GLN A 37 2.67 7.63 21.91
C GLN A 37 2.98 6.15 22.19
N THR A 38 2.05 5.23 21.87
CA THR A 38 2.29 3.78 21.97
C THR A 38 3.10 3.23 20.81
N ASN A 39 3.16 3.92 19.67
CA ASN A 39 3.96 3.49 18.53
C ASN A 39 5.44 3.86 18.66
N GLU A 40 5.82 4.81 19.50
CA GLU A 40 7.25 5.11 19.75
C GLU A 40 7.96 4.00 20.56
N GLU A 41 7.23 3.18 21.32
CA GLU A 41 7.83 2.06 22.08
C GLU A 41 7.81 0.71 21.32
N ASN A 42 7.13 0.62 20.17
CA ASN A 42 6.98 -0.62 19.40
C ASN A 42 7.65 -0.63 18.01
N ILE A 43 8.53 0.34 17.71
CA ILE A 43 9.39 0.27 16.53
C ILE A 43 10.67 -0.51 16.87
N VAL A 44 10.53 -1.70 17.43
CA VAL A 44 11.58 -2.70 17.49
C VAL A 44 11.02 -3.99 16.91
N GLY A 45 11.39 -4.26 15.66
CA GLY A 45 11.39 -5.61 15.16
C GLY A 45 10.32 -6.03 14.17
N ILE A 46 10.29 -5.43 12.99
CA ILE A 46 9.83 -6.16 11.79
C ILE A 46 10.96 -6.08 10.75
N GLY A 47 11.80 -7.08 10.77
CA GLY A 47 12.93 -7.26 9.86
C GLY A 47 14.16 -7.71 10.65
N GLY A 48 14.26 -9.02 10.93
CA GLY A 48 15.42 -9.59 11.58
C GLY A 48 16.68 -9.38 10.75
N PHE A 49 17.44 -8.34 11.05
CA PHE A 49 18.83 -8.23 10.67
C PHE A 49 19.68 -8.71 11.86
N SER A 50 20.26 -9.90 11.71
CA SER A 50 21.34 -10.38 12.55
C SER A 50 22.54 -9.43 12.38
N THR A 51 22.83 -8.62 13.38
CA THR A 51 24.12 -7.95 13.48
C THR A 51 25.14 -9.01 13.78
N ALA A 52 26.04 -9.25 12.84
CA ALA A 52 27.22 -10.09 13.05
C ALA A 52 28.08 -9.50 14.15
N ASP A 53 28.16 -10.24 15.23
CA ASP A 53 29.03 -9.96 16.38
C ASP A 53 30.48 -10.12 15.95
N SER A 54 31.20 -9.00 15.83
CA SER A 54 32.65 -9.01 15.64
C SER A 54 33.33 -8.89 17.01
N SER A 55 33.58 -10.03 17.65
CA SER A 55 34.50 -10.10 18.79
C SER A 55 35.93 -9.87 18.30
N ALA A 56 36.44 -8.68 18.55
CA ALA A 56 37.85 -8.37 18.37
C ALA A 56 38.65 -8.78 19.60
N ALA A 57 39.63 -9.60 19.36
CA ALA A 57 40.66 -9.95 20.33
C ALA A 57 41.58 -8.74 20.58
N SER A 58 41.86 -8.49 21.87
CA SER A 58 42.85 -7.53 22.34
C SER A 58 44.27 -7.92 21.93
N ALA A 59 45.03 -6.96 21.41
CA ALA A 59 46.50 -6.96 21.50
C ALA A 59 46.98 -5.52 21.74
N ASP A 60 47.66 -5.36 22.82
CA ASP A 60 48.33 -4.20 23.38
C ASP A 60 49.51 -3.72 22.47
N ASN A 61 49.64 -2.43 22.25
CA ASN A 61 50.88 -1.66 22.46
C ASN A 61 50.86 -0.25 21.85
N ASN A 62 50.82 0.70 22.73
CA ASN A 62 51.69 1.86 22.93
C ASN A 62 52.20 2.74 21.74
N THR A 63 51.95 4.07 21.95
CA THR A 63 52.67 5.27 21.53
C THR A 63 52.45 5.87 20.12
N THR A 64 51.95 7.02 20.07
CA THR A 64 52.46 8.36 19.75
C THR A 64 51.47 9.21 18.94
N ASP A 65 51.28 10.45 19.41
CA ASP A 65 50.69 11.62 18.81
C ASP A 65 50.42 11.58 17.29
N GLY A 66 49.19 11.72 16.95
CA GLY A 66 48.73 12.08 15.63
C GLY A 66 47.30 12.58 15.72
N ASN A 67 47.11 13.89 15.57
CA ASN A 67 45.83 14.56 15.46
C ASN A 67 44.98 13.92 14.36
N ALA A 68 44.25 12.85 14.69
CA ALA A 68 43.27 12.26 13.83
C ALA A 68 42.07 13.20 13.83
N THR A 69 42.01 14.05 12.83
CA THR A 69 40.75 14.72 12.45
C THR A 69 39.71 13.62 12.24
N GLN A 70 38.83 13.46 13.22
CA GLN A 70 37.69 12.57 13.13
C GLN A 70 36.91 13.08 11.93
N ALA A 71 36.81 12.24 10.88
CA ALA A 71 35.94 12.53 9.74
C ALA A 71 34.55 12.82 10.29
N PRO A 72 33.85 13.87 9.82
CA PRO A 72 32.49 14.14 10.25
C PRO A 72 31.69 12.86 10.08
N ALA A 73 30.91 12.47 11.11
CA ALA A 73 29.98 11.36 10.98
C ALA A 73 29.09 11.67 9.76
N SER A 74 29.07 10.77 8.78
CA SER A 74 28.29 10.98 7.57
C SER A 74 26.82 11.14 7.96
N ASP A 75 26.20 12.25 7.56
CA ASP A 75 24.75 12.46 7.73
C ASP A 75 23.92 11.59 6.77
N GLU A 76 24.46 10.42 6.42
CA GLU A 76 23.93 9.50 5.41
C GLU A 76 23.81 8.09 5.96
N THR A 77 22.77 7.40 5.52
CA THR A 77 22.53 5.96 5.73
C THR A 77 22.72 5.23 4.40
N VAL A 78 23.57 4.19 4.41
CA VAL A 78 23.78 3.35 3.23
C VAL A 78 22.86 2.14 3.31
N LEU A 79 21.96 2.03 2.35
CA LEU A 79 21.02 0.92 2.20
C LEU A 79 21.59 -0.09 1.22
N GLN A 80 21.60 -1.37 1.62
CA GLN A 80 22.03 -2.50 0.79
C GLN A 80 20.78 -3.30 0.38
N LEU A 81 20.41 -3.26 -0.90
CA LEU A 81 19.26 -3.98 -1.46
C LEU A 81 19.72 -5.29 -2.09
N THR A 82 19.12 -6.39 -1.68
CA THR A 82 19.50 -7.75 -2.08
C THR A 82 18.56 -8.32 -3.14
N ALA A 83 19.01 -9.33 -3.86
CA ALA A 83 18.19 -10.05 -4.85
C ALA A 83 16.90 -10.66 -4.24
N ASP A 84 16.91 -11.03 -2.94
CA ASP A 84 15.72 -11.54 -2.27
C ASP A 84 14.69 -10.42 -2.03
N GLN A 85 15.14 -9.22 -1.69
CA GLN A 85 14.24 -8.07 -1.54
C GLN A 85 13.57 -7.66 -2.86
N MET A 86 14.23 -7.93 -4.01
CA MET A 86 13.64 -7.66 -5.32
C MET A 86 12.38 -8.50 -5.59
N LYS A 87 12.23 -9.63 -4.89
CA LYS A 87 11.07 -10.55 -5.02
C LYS A 87 10.02 -10.34 -3.92
N ASN A 88 10.17 -9.30 -3.10
CA ASN A 88 9.34 -9.06 -1.93
C ASN A 88 8.78 -7.64 -1.94
N GLY A 89 7.59 -7.47 -1.34
CA GLY A 89 6.91 -6.19 -1.19
C GLY A 89 5.62 -6.05 -1.99
N PRO A 90 4.81 -5.02 -1.69
CA PRO A 90 3.47 -4.88 -2.25
C PRO A 90 3.43 -4.54 -3.75
N LEU A 91 4.54 -4.11 -4.35
CA LEU A 91 4.60 -3.74 -5.76
C LEU A 91 5.24 -4.80 -6.67
N ILE A 92 5.48 -6.03 -6.15
CA ILE A 92 5.95 -7.12 -7.00
C ILE A 92 4.93 -7.42 -8.10
N LEU A 93 5.40 -7.45 -9.34
CA LEU A 93 4.61 -7.83 -10.49
C LEU A 93 4.75 -9.33 -10.73
N ALA A 94 3.67 -10.07 -10.51
CA ALA A 94 3.57 -11.48 -10.84
C ALA A 94 2.65 -11.66 -12.04
N ASP A 95 3.19 -12.17 -13.12
CA ASP A 95 2.49 -12.49 -14.35
C ASP A 95 2.97 -13.84 -14.92
N THR A 96 2.48 -14.22 -16.11
CA THR A 96 2.87 -15.50 -16.74
C THR A 96 4.33 -15.52 -17.19
N ALA A 97 4.93 -14.36 -17.51
CA ALA A 97 6.33 -14.24 -17.91
C ALA A 97 7.25 -14.13 -16.68
N HIS A 98 6.75 -13.56 -15.60
CA HIS A 98 7.48 -13.34 -14.34
C HIS A 98 6.72 -13.98 -13.18
N PRO A 99 6.69 -15.33 -13.09
CA PRO A 99 6.01 -16.00 -11.99
C PRO A 99 6.63 -15.59 -10.65
N TYR A 100 5.80 -15.45 -9.63
CA TYR A 100 6.28 -15.12 -8.30
C TYR A 100 7.18 -16.22 -7.73
N GLN A 101 8.37 -15.85 -7.27
CA GLN A 101 9.37 -16.74 -6.68
C GLN A 101 9.84 -16.26 -5.29
N GLY A 102 9.12 -15.34 -4.69
CA GLY A 102 9.44 -14.82 -3.37
C GLY A 102 9.16 -15.82 -2.26
N SER A 103 9.73 -15.57 -1.10
CA SER A 103 9.58 -16.37 0.12
C SER A 103 9.14 -15.49 1.29
N GLN A 104 8.15 -14.62 1.08
CA GLN A 104 7.69 -13.70 2.12
C GLN A 104 7.02 -14.47 3.27
N SER A 105 7.24 -13.96 4.48
CA SER A 105 6.44 -14.36 5.62
C SER A 105 5.06 -13.72 5.52
N PHE A 106 4.04 -14.52 5.66
CA PHE A 106 2.65 -14.06 5.74
C PHE A 106 2.00 -14.64 7.00
N SER A 107 0.96 -14.00 7.47
CA SER A 107 0.05 -14.52 8.49
C SER A 107 -1.20 -15.06 7.83
N ASP A 108 -2.15 -15.52 8.63
CA ASP A 108 -3.47 -15.90 8.17
C ASP A 108 -4.54 -14.99 8.79
N PHE A 109 -5.80 -15.22 8.43
CA PHE A 109 -6.92 -14.43 8.93
C PHE A 109 -7.33 -14.79 10.36
N SER A 110 -6.69 -15.75 11.01
CA SER A 110 -7.05 -16.16 12.38
C SER A 110 -6.83 -15.06 13.42
N ALA A 111 -5.89 -14.15 13.15
CA ALA A 111 -5.60 -13.00 14.00
C ALA A 111 -6.53 -11.79 13.76
N ILE A 112 -7.31 -11.79 12.68
CA ILE A 112 -8.23 -10.71 12.35
C ILE A 112 -9.55 -10.93 13.08
N THR A 113 -9.87 -10.05 14.02
CA THR A 113 -11.09 -10.11 14.84
C THR A 113 -12.20 -9.18 14.37
N ASP A 114 -11.99 -8.47 13.27
CA ASP A 114 -12.94 -7.54 12.70
C ASP A 114 -14.21 -8.27 12.22
N GLU A 115 -15.38 -7.83 12.71
CA GLU A 115 -16.67 -8.47 12.41
C GLU A 115 -17.14 -8.27 10.98
N ASN A 116 -16.64 -7.24 10.28
CA ASN A 116 -16.96 -6.95 8.89
C ASN A 116 -16.11 -7.76 7.91
N VAL A 117 -14.94 -8.24 8.33
CA VAL A 117 -14.07 -9.10 7.53
C VAL A 117 -14.54 -10.55 7.59
N LYS A 118 -15.34 -10.95 6.61
CA LYS A 118 -15.77 -12.35 6.46
C LYS A 118 -14.78 -13.08 5.57
N VAL A 119 -14.38 -14.28 5.99
CA VAL A 119 -13.46 -15.13 5.22
C VAL A 119 -14.04 -16.53 5.04
N ARG A 120 -13.75 -17.18 3.91
CA ARG A 120 -14.14 -18.57 3.65
C ARG A 120 -13.44 -19.53 4.61
N SER A 121 -12.17 -19.25 4.91
CA SER A 121 -11.37 -20.00 5.91
C SER A 121 -10.43 -19.02 6.61
N SER A 122 -10.35 -19.13 7.95
CA SER A 122 -9.39 -18.34 8.74
C SER A 122 -7.92 -18.72 8.47
N THR A 123 -7.67 -19.84 7.81
CA THR A 123 -6.31 -20.28 7.44
C THR A 123 -5.86 -19.79 6.08
N LEU A 124 -6.65 -18.95 5.39
CA LEU A 124 -6.18 -18.29 4.16
C LEU A 124 -4.98 -17.41 4.47
N PRO A 125 -3.90 -17.50 3.68
CA PRO A 125 -2.73 -16.65 3.90
C PRO A 125 -3.00 -15.21 3.46
N ILE A 126 -2.39 -14.25 4.16
CA ILE A 126 -2.42 -12.83 3.82
C ILE A 126 -1.14 -12.13 4.30
N GLN A 127 -0.68 -11.14 3.55
CA GLN A 127 0.44 -10.31 3.97
C GLN A 127 0.05 -9.45 5.18
N GLN A 128 0.90 -9.48 6.20
CA GLN A 128 0.62 -8.82 7.48
C GLN A 128 0.43 -7.30 7.31
N GLU A 129 1.21 -6.68 6.46
CA GLU A 129 1.13 -5.24 6.19
C GLU A 129 -0.19 -4.79 5.55
N ALA A 130 -0.91 -5.70 4.87
CA ALA A 130 -2.21 -5.40 4.26
C ALA A 130 -3.39 -5.50 5.24
N GLN A 131 -3.23 -6.12 6.40
CA GLN A 131 -4.35 -6.49 7.27
C GLN A 131 -5.13 -5.31 7.82
N GLN A 132 -4.42 -4.27 8.30
CA GLN A 132 -5.08 -3.10 8.88
C GLN A 132 -5.88 -2.33 7.82
N ASP A 133 -5.32 -2.14 6.64
CA ASP A 133 -5.98 -1.47 5.53
C ASP A 133 -7.15 -2.29 4.99
N LEU A 134 -7.04 -3.61 5.04
CA LEU A 134 -8.12 -4.53 4.70
C LEU A 134 -9.32 -4.38 5.65
N CYS A 135 -9.09 -4.35 6.96
CA CYS A 135 -10.15 -4.10 7.94
C CYS A 135 -10.82 -2.75 7.65
N SER A 136 -10.03 -1.69 7.45
CA SER A 136 -10.55 -0.36 7.13
C SER A 136 -11.39 -0.34 5.84
N LEU A 137 -11.00 -1.10 4.81
CA LEU A 137 -11.75 -1.25 3.57
C LEU A 137 -13.12 -1.92 3.80
N PHE A 138 -13.14 -3.02 4.56
CA PHE A 138 -14.38 -3.78 4.80
C PHE A 138 -15.32 -3.03 5.74
N ASP A 139 -14.81 -2.30 6.74
CA ASP A 139 -15.59 -1.40 7.60
C ASP A 139 -16.26 -0.30 6.79
N ALA A 140 -15.51 0.37 5.92
CA ALA A 140 -16.04 1.41 5.07
C ALA A 140 -17.09 0.85 4.08
N TYR A 141 -16.85 -0.35 3.53
CA TYR A 141 -17.83 -1.03 2.71
C TYR A 141 -19.13 -1.31 3.47
N ALA A 142 -19.04 -1.87 4.68
CA ALA A 142 -20.19 -2.18 5.50
C ALA A 142 -20.98 -0.91 5.88
N ALA A 143 -20.28 0.17 6.25
CA ALA A 143 -20.88 1.46 6.57
C ALA A 143 -21.61 2.09 5.37
N ALA A 144 -21.02 2.01 4.17
CA ALA A 144 -21.61 2.58 2.95
C ALA A 144 -22.83 1.79 2.45
N ASN A 145 -22.84 0.47 2.63
CA ASN A 145 -23.89 -0.42 2.11
C ASN A 145 -24.92 -0.84 3.17
N GLY A 146 -24.68 -0.50 4.45
CA GLY A 146 -25.57 -0.84 5.57
C GLY A 146 -25.51 -2.29 6.03
N TRP A 147 -24.63 -3.10 5.46
CA TRP A 147 -24.42 -4.52 5.78
C TRP A 147 -23.12 -5.06 5.19
N ALA A 148 -22.52 -6.07 5.85
CA ALA A 148 -21.29 -6.73 5.41
C ALA A 148 -21.63 -8.06 4.71
N ASN A 149 -21.81 -8.04 3.40
CA ASN A 149 -22.11 -9.23 2.59
C ASN A 149 -20.96 -9.70 1.70
N LEU A 150 -19.81 -9.03 1.78
CA LEU A 150 -18.61 -9.51 1.11
C LEU A 150 -17.94 -10.61 1.94
N GLN A 151 -17.38 -11.58 1.23
CA GLN A 151 -16.54 -12.61 1.82
C GLN A 151 -15.25 -12.73 1.02
N ILE A 152 -14.11 -12.75 1.71
CA ILE A 152 -12.84 -13.12 1.11
C ILE A 152 -12.91 -14.62 0.82
N TYR A 153 -12.86 -14.95 -0.46
CA TYR A 153 -13.08 -16.30 -0.96
C TYR A 153 -11.78 -17.06 -1.13
N SER A 154 -10.75 -16.40 -1.64
CA SER A 154 -9.45 -16.98 -1.92
C SER A 154 -8.35 -15.92 -1.85
N THR A 155 -7.15 -16.31 -1.49
CA THR A 155 -5.92 -15.50 -1.54
C THR A 155 -4.79 -16.23 -2.26
N THR A 156 -5.00 -17.49 -2.61
CA THR A 156 -4.02 -18.34 -3.31
C THR A 156 -4.72 -19.38 -4.17
N ASP A 157 -4.10 -19.79 -5.28
CA ASP A 157 -4.64 -20.82 -6.19
C ASP A 157 -4.71 -22.20 -5.51
N THR A 158 -3.89 -22.48 -4.51
CA THR A 158 -3.88 -23.78 -3.82
C THR A 158 -5.16 -24.08 -3.03
N THR A 159 -5.99 -23.07 -2.78
CA THR A 159 -7.29 -23.22 -2.09
C THR A 159 -8.46 -23.39 -3.03
N LEU A 160 -8.25 -23.35 -4.35
CA LEU A 160 -9.25 -23.47 -5.38
C LEU A 160 -9.33 -24.90 -5.92
N ASP A 161 -10.54 -25.34 -6.22
CA ASP A 161 -10.85 -26.63 -6.84
C ASP A 161 -11.96 -26.47 -7.87
N ALA A 162 -12.40 -27.60 -8.49
CA ALA A 162 -13.43 -27.59 -9.52
C ALA A 162 -14.81 -27.12 -9.02
N SER A 163 -15.05 -27.08 -7.71
CA SER A 163 -16.30 -26.59 -7.11
C SER A 163 -16.22 -25.12 -6.71
N SER A 164 -15.07 -24.50 -6.88
CA SER A 164 -14.85 -23.10 -6.53
C SER A 164 -15.64 -22.17 -7.45
N ILE A 165 -16.14 -21.04 -6.88
CA ILE A 165 -16.84 -20.00 -7.67
C ILE A 165 -15.93 -19.30 -8.66
N TYR A 166 -14.61 -19.35 -8.45
CA TYR A 166 -13.57 -18.89 -9.37
C TYR A 166 -12.63 -20.03 -9.66
N THR A 167 -12.42 -20.33 -10.95
CA THR A 167 -11.56 -21.42 -11.41
C THR A 167 -10.36 -20.94 -12.22
N ASN A 168 -10.31 -19.64 -12.53
CA ASN A 168 -9.22 -19.05 -13.30
C ASN A 168 -7.94 -19.01 -12.45
N VAL A 169 -6.83 -19.46 -13.03
CA VAL A 169 -5.50 -19.27 -12.46
C VAL A 169 -5.11 -17.79 -12.64
N LEU A 170 -4.80 -17.12 -11.54
CA LEU A 170 -4.34 -15.74 -11.53
C LEU A 170 -2.93 -15.69 -10.92
N PRO A 171 -1.89 -15.37 -11.71
CA PRO A 171 -0.51 -15.36 -11.22
C PRO A 171 -0.30 -14.50 -9.96
N ASP A 172 -1.08 -13.45 -9.81
CA ASP A 172 -1.05 -12.52 -8.69
C ASP A 172 -1.40 -13.15 -7.33
N ARG A 173 -2.26 -14.18 -7.29
CA ARG A 173 -2.64 -14.86 -6.05
C ARG A 173 -1.44 -15.45 -5.30
N ASN A 174 -0.40 -15.88 -6.02
CA ASN A 174 0.78 -16.45 -5.39
C ASN A 174 1.59 -15.42 -4.58
N THR A 175 1.34 -14.14 -4.76
CA THR A 175 1.98 -13.07 -3.97
C THR A 175 1.39 -12.93 -2.57
N VAL A 176 0.18 -13.43 -2.37
CA VAL A 176 -0.60 -13.29 -1.11
C VAL A 176 -0.88 -11.82 -0.71
N TYR A 177 -0.64 -10.88 -1.64
CA TYR A 177 -1.10 -9.49 -1.56
C TYR A 177 -2.48 -9.31 -2.19
N GLY A 178 -2.91 -10.28 -3.01
CA GLY A 178 -4.21 -10.28 -3.66
C GLY A 178 -5.22 -11.16 -2.94
N PHE A 179 -6.50 -10.85 -3.12
CA PHE A 179 -7.61 -11.67 -2.66
C PHE A 179 -8.79 -11.59 -3.61
N ASP A 180 -9.56 -12.68 -3.65
CA ASP A 180 -10.84 -12.71 -4.34
C ASP A 180 -11.99 -12.50 -3.34
N ILE A 181 -12.99 -11.74 -3.76
CA ILE A 181 -14.22 -11.58 -2.99
C ILE A 181 -15.39 -12.29 -3.65
N GLY A 182 -16.28 -12.84 -2.83
CA GLY A 182 -17.60 -13.32 -3.20
C GLY A 182 -18.68 -12.55 -2.46
N LEU A 183 -19.93 -12.69 -2.93
CA LEU A 183 -21.11 -12.13 -2.28
C LEU A 183 -21.84 -13.21 -1.50
N THR A 184 -22.09 -12.97 -0.24
CA THR A 184 -22.94 -13.82 0.59
C THR A 184 -24.40 -13.43 0.38
N THR A 185 -25.22 -14.38 -0.07
CA THR A 185 -26.65 -14.21 -0.26
C THR A 185 -27.41 -14.25 1.08
N SER A 186 -28.70 -13.90 1.06
CA SER A 186 -29.57 -14.00 2.24
C SER A 186 -29.75 -15.44 2.75
N THR A 187 -29.46 -16.45 1.91
CA THR A 187 -29.48 -17.87 2.28
C THR A 187 -28.14 -18.37 2.84
N GLY A 188 -27.11 -17.49 2.87
CA GLY A 188 -25.75 -17.84 3.32
C GLY A 188 -24.88 -18.49 2.24
N GLU A 189 -25.37 -18.63 1.03
CA GLU A 189 -24.58 -19.10 -0.11
C GLU A 189 -23.62 -17.99 -0.58
N VAL A 190 -22.40 -18.36 -0.98
CA VAL A 190 -21.44 -17.43 -1.59
C VAL A 190 -21.47 -17.57 -3.09
N VAL A 191 -21.75 -16.47 -3.76
CA VAL A 191 -21.83 -16.39 -5.22
C VAL A 191 -20.74 -15.47 -5.77
N PRO A 192 -20.39 -15.59 -7.08
CA PRO A 192 -19.39 -14.72 -7.68
C PRO A 192 -19.74 -13.23 -7.53
N TYR A 193 -18.73 -12.44 -7.18
CA TYR A 193 -18.82 -10.98 -7.21
C TYR A 193 -18.85 -10.49 -8.65
N ILE A 194 -19.85 -9.69 -8.98
CA ILE A 194 -19.95 -9.03 -10.28
C ILE A 194 -20.16 -7.52 -10.06
N LYS A 195 -19.44 -6.68 -10.78
CA LYS A 195 -19.46 -5.21 -10.65
C LYS A 195 -20.89 -4.64 -10.66
N LYS A 196 -21.75 -5.17 -11.52
CA LYS A 196 -23.15 -4.71 -11.66
C LYS A 196 -23.94 -4.72 -10.35
N HIS A 197 -23.61 -5.60 -9.41
CA HIS A 197 -24.32 -5.72 -8.14
C HIS A 197 -23.74 -4.84 -7.05
N ASN A 198 -22.47 -4.45 -7.17
CA ASN A 198 -21.81 -3.60 -6.18
C ASN A 198 -20.57 -2.94 -6.78
N GLU A 199 -20.74 -1.70 -7.22
CA GLU A 199 -19.63 -0.92 -7.77
C GLU A 199 -18.73 -0.32 -6.70
N TRP A 200 -19.20 -0.28 -5.43
CA TRP A 200 -18.51 0.43 -4.37
C TRP A 200 -17.06 -0.03 -4.19
N MET A 201 -16.81 -1.34 -4.16
CA MET A 201 -15.45 -1.87 -4.02
C MET A 201 -14.54 -1.43 -5.17
N VAL A 202 -15.01 -1.58 -6.41
CA VAL A 202 -14.23 -1.19 -7.60
C VAL A 202 -13.91 0.31 -7.60
N THR A 203 -14.84 1.13 -7.08
CA THR A 203 -14.72 2.59 -7.09
C THR A 203 -13.88 3.11 -5.93
N ASN A 204 -13.89 2.45 -4.76
CA ASN A 204 -13.36 3.04 -3.53
C ASN A 204 -12.16 2.28 -2.92
N ALA A 205 -11.88 1.05 -3.33
CA ALA A 205 -10.82 0.23 -2.71
C ALA A 205 -9.44 0.90 -2.74
N TRP A 206 -9.15 1.73 -3.76
CA TRP A 206 -7.90 2.45 -3.88
C TRP A 206 -7.60 3.38 -2.69
N GLN A 207 -8.62 3.96 -2.07
CA GLN A 207 -8.48 4.81 -0.88
C GLN A 207 -7.92 4.05 0.33
N TYR A 208 -8.03 2.73 0.29
CA TYR A 208 -7.55 1.80 1.31
C TYR A 208 -6.33 1.00 0.87
N GLY A 209 -5.70 1.40 -0.24
CA GLY A 209 -4.49 0.75 -0.74
C GLY A 209 -4.71 -0.47 -1.63
N PHE A 210 -5.95 -0.74 -2.06
CA PHE A 210 -6.28 -1.88 -2.91
C PHE A 210 -6.75 -1.43 -4.29
N VAL A 211 -6.31 -2.13 -5.32
CA VAL A 211 -6.73 -1.88 -6.71
C VAL A 211 -7.38 -3.13 -7.30
N VAL A 212 -8.29 -2.96 -8.27
CA VAL A 212 -8.70 -4.07 -9.12
C VAL A 212 -7.49 -4.48 -9.95
N ARG A 213 -6.99 -5.71 -9.74
CA ARG A 213 -5.74 -6.14 -10.36
C ARG A 213 -5.83 -6.28 -11.87
N TYR A 214 -7.01 -6.69 -12.38
CA TYR A 214 -7.25 -6.96 -13.79
C TYR A 214 -8.48 -6.18 -14.29
N PRO A 215 -8.33 -4.87 -14.56
CA PRO A 215 -9.42 -4.03 -15.07
C PRO A 215 -9.84 -4.40 -16.49
N SER A 216 -11.08 -4.08 -16.87
CA SER A 216 -11.67 -4.49 -18.16
C SER A 216 -10.98 -3.87 -19.38
N ASP A 217 -10.45 -2.67 -19.25
CA ASP A 217 -9.75 -1.91 -20.29
C ASP A 217 -8.25 -2.20 -20.36
N LYS A 218 -7.75 -3.11 -19.51
CA LYS A 218 -6.32 -3.43 -19.39
C LYS A 218 -5.98 -4.89 -19.77
N THR A 219 -6.92 -5.61 -20.37
CA THR A 219 -6.73 -7.02 -20.75
C THR A 219 -5.54 -7.22 -21.69
N GLU A 220 -5.30 -6.32 -22.62
CA GLU A 220 -4.15 -6.41 -23.54
C GLU A 220 -2.81 -6.23 -22.80
N THR A 221 -2.76 -5.35 -21.79
CA THR A 221 -1.56 -5.07 -21.00
C THR A 221 -1.28 -6.17 -19.98
N THR A 222 -2.31 -6.61 -19.27
CA THR A 222 -2.17 -7.61 -18.20
C THR A 222 -2.12 -9.05 -18.72
N GLY A 223 -2.58 -9.29 -19.94
CA GLY A 223 -2.78 -10.64 -20.50
C GLY A 223 -3.88 -11.47 -19.83
N ILE A 224 -4.62 -10.90 -18.88
CA ILE A 224 -5.65 -11.57 -18.08
C ILE A 224 -7.00 -10.89 -18.33
N ALA A 225 -8.05 -11.71 -18.51
CA ALA A 225 -9.42 -11.22 -18.66
C ALA A 225 -9.87 -10.43 -17.41
N TYR A 226 -10.84 -9.53 -17.62
CA TYR A 226 -11.43 -8.73 -16.54
C TYR A 226 -11.84 -9.59 -15.35
N ALA A 227 -11.29 -9.26 -14.17
CA ALA A 227 -11.58 -9.95 -12.92
C ALA A 227 -11.96 -8.93 -11.82
N PRO A 228 -13.21 -8.44 -11.80
CA PRO A 228 -13.66 -7.42 -10.83
C PRO A 228 -13.65 -7.90 -9.38
N HIS A 229 -13.53 -9.20 -9.18
CA HIS A 229 -13.49 -9.84 -7.88
C HIS A 229 -12.09 -9.94 -7.29
N HIS A 230 -11.04 -9.71 -8.09
CA HIS A 230 -9.65 -9.85 -7.65
C HIS A 230 -9.04 -8.50 -7.36
N PHE A 231 -8.75 -8.26 -6.09
CA PHE A 231 -8.13 -7.04 -5.57
C PHE A 231 -6.69 -7.30 -5.17
N ARG A 232 -5.85 -6.32 -5.39
CA ARG A 232 -4.43 -6.34 -5.03
C ARG A 232 -4.08 -5.19 -4.10
N TYR A 233 -3.44 -5.50 -2.98
CA TYR A 233 -2.82 -4.50 -2.10
C TYR A 233 -1.54 -3.96 -2.71
N VAL A 234 -1.42 -2.67 -2.79
CA VAL A 234 -0.24 -1.94 -3.26
C VAL A 234 0.15 -0.79 -2.30
N GLY A 235 -0.60 -0.62 -1.21
CA GLY A 235 -0.47 0.51 -0.29
C GLY A 235 -1.20 1.77 -0.77
N LYS A 236 -1.64 2.62 0.16
CA LYS A 236 -2.50 3.79 -0.13
C LYS A 236 -1.87 4.77 -1.12
N LEU A 237 -0.59 5.07 -0.95
CA LEU A 237 0.13 6.00 -1.82
C LEU A 237 0.12 5.51 -3.27
N HIS A 238 0.54 4.27 -3.47
CA HIS A 238 0.66 3.70 -4.81
C HIS A 238 -0.71 3.47 -5.46
N ALA A 239 -1.70 3.06 -4.67
CA ALA A 239 -3.08 2.93 -5.15
C ALA A 239 -3.67 4.26 -5.60
N ALA A 240 -3.41 5.36 -4.89
CA ALA A 240 -3.85 6.69 -5.28
C ALA A 240 -3.20 7.14 -6.60
N ILE A 241 -1.88 6.96 -6.76
CA ILE A 241 -1.18 7.29 -8.00
C ILE A 241 -1.71 6.46 -9.18
N MET A 242 -1.93 5.15 -8.97
CA MET A 242 -2.51 4.27 -9.99
C MET A 242 -3.92 4.72 -10.38
N HIS A 243 -4.75 5.06 -9.40
CA HIS A 243 -6.11 5.56 -9.61
C HIS A 243 -6.12 6.86 -10.42
N ASP A 244 -5.33 7.85 -10.02
CA ASP A 244 -5.31 9.18 -10.65
C ASP A 244 -4.83 9.15 -12.10
N ASN A 245 -4.00 8.16 -12.45
CA ASN A 245 -3.47 7.99 -13.81
C ASN A 245 -4.17 6.87 -14.61
N GLY A 246 -5.12 6.16 -14.01
CA GLY A 246 -5.79 5.03 -14.66
C GLY A 246 -4.86 3.86 -14.99
N PHE A 247 -3.83 3.61 -14.18
CA PHE A 247 -2.84 2.55 -14.42
C PHE A 247 -3.29 1.21 -13.86
N CYS A 248 -3.02 0.13 -14.59
CA CYS A 248 -2.85 -1.19 -14.00
C CYS A 248 -1.43 -1.33 -13.41
N LEU A 249 -1.14 -2.43 -12.70
CA LEU A 249 0.14 -2.59 -12.01
C LEU A 249 1.33 -2.63 -13.01
N GLU A 250 1.16 -3.25 -14.16
CA GLU A 250 2.16 -3.32 -15.23
C GLU A 250 2.54 -1.92 -15.75
N GLU A 251 1.52 -1.10 -16.02
CA GLU A 251 1.72 0.27 -16.48
C GLU A 251 2.38 1.13 -15.40
N TYR A 252 1.96 0.95 -14.15
CA TYR A 252 2.52 1.69 -13.02
C TYR A 252 4.00 1.37 -12.79
N ILE A 253 4.39 0.10 -12.77
CA ILE A 253 5.81 -0.29 -12.65
C ILE A 253 6.61 0.26 -13.82
N SER A 254 6.08 0.18 -15.05
CA SER A 254 6.74 0.77 -16.23
C SER A 254 6.90 2.28 -16.12
N TYR A 255 5.88 2.98 -15.61
CA TYR A 255 5.91 4.42 -15.38
C TYR A 255 6.98 4.82 -14.37
N LEU A 256 7.10 4.09 -13.25
CA LEU A 256 8.09 4.35 -12.21
C LEU A 256 9.53 4.22 -12.69
N LYS A 257 9.81 3.42 -13.71
CA LYS A 257 11.17 3.26 -14.28
C LYS A 257 11.76 4.57 -14.82
N ASN A 258 10.93 5.60 -15.05
CA ASN A 258 11.39 6.92 -15.45
C ASN A 258 11.85 7.81 -14.27
N TYR A 259 11.59 7.39 -13.03
CA TYR A 259 11.83 8.16 -11.82
C TYR A 259 12.93 7.55 -10.97
N THR A 260 14.17 7.66 -11.48
CA THR A 260 15.37 7.15 -10.80
C THR A 260 15.92 8.14 -9.76
N LEU A 261 16.93 7.74 -9.02
CA LEU A 261 17.65 8.63 -8.10
C LEU A 261 18.23 9.84 -8.86
N ASP A 262 18.78 9.63 -10.05
CA ASP A 262 19.37 10.70 -10.87
C ASP A 262 18.32 11.68 -11.43
N SER A 263 17.08 11.20 -11.66
CA SER A 263 15.98 12.06 -12.14
C SER A 263 15.28 12.84 -11.03
N GLY A 264 15.64 12.62 -9.74
CA GLY A 264 15.02 13.25 -8.58
C GLY A 264 13.75 12.57 -8.09
N GLY A 265 13.35 11.44 -8.70
CA GLY A 265 12.18 10.66 -8.27
C GLY A 265 10.84 11.28 -8.64
N LEU A 266 9.77 10.57 -8.31
CA LEU A 266 8.37 11.00 -8.45
C LEU A 266 7.88 11.58 -7.12
N SER A 267 7.61 12.87 -7.05
CA SER A 267 7.00 13.48 -5.88
C SER A 267 5.48 13.34 -5.92
N TYR A 268 4.89 12.96 -4.78
CA TYR A 268 3.44 12.85 -4.64
C TYR A 268 3.00 13.22 -3.22
N THR A 269 1.80 13.79 -3.08
CA THR A 269 1.27 14.23 -1.79
C THR A 269 -0.10 13.63 -1.54
N LEU A 270 -0.26 13.01 -0.37
CA LEU A 270 -1.54 12.59 0.21
C LEU A 270 -1.85 13.47 1.42
N ASP A 271 -3.06 13.36 1.97
CA ASP A 271 -3.41 13.99 3.25
C ASP A 271 -2.50 13.53 4.39
N SER A 272 -1.97 12.31 4.30
CA SER A 272 -1.04 11.73 5.29
C SER A 272 0.39 12.26 5.20
N GLY A 273 0.78 12.97 4.13
CA GLY A 273 2.12 13.52 3.95
C GLY A 273 2.58 13.58 2.50
N SER A 274 3.79 14.08 2.32
CA SER A 274 4.46 14.15 1.02
C SER A 274 5.50 13.03 0.90
N TYR A 275 5.66 12.50 -0.30
CA TYR A 275 6.50 11.35 -0.60
C TYR A 275 7.33 11.59 -1.85
N THR A 276 8.50 10.96 -1.91
CA THR A 276 9.26 10.83 -3.15
C THR A 276 9.53 9.36 -3.43
N ILE A 277 9.19 8.91 -4.62
CA ILE A 277 9.28 7.51 -5.04
C ILE A 277 10.39 7.41 -6.08
N TYR A 278 11.30 6.48 -5.87
CA TYR A 278 12.40 6.21 -6.78
C TYR A 278 12.35 4.78 -7.30
N TYR A 279 12.56 4.61 -8.58
CA TYR A 279 12.91 3.31 -9.15
C TYR A 279 14.42 3.13 -9.10
N VAL A 280 14.86 2.05 -8.48
CA VAL A 280 16.29 1.70 -8.35
C VAL A 280 16.53 0.42 -9.12
N PRO A 281 17.20 0.47 -10.30
CA PRO A 281 17.57 -0.75 -11.02
C PRO A 281 18.48 -1.64 -10.17
N ALA A 282 18.26 -2.95 -10.21
CA ALA A 282 19.10 -3.90 -9.52
C ALA A 282 20.51 -3.95 -10.15
N ASP A 283 21.54 -3.96 -9.30
CA ASP A 283 22.91 -4.16 -9.76
C ASP A 283 23.11 -5.61 -10.24
N ALA A 284 23.72 -5.78 -11.39
CA ALA A 284 24.03 -7.08 -11.96
C ALA A 284 24.96 -7.94 -11.07
N ASN A 285 25.68 -7.32 -10.13
CA ASN A 285 26.59 -7.99 -9.19
C ASN A 285 25.89 -8.45 -7.90
N GLY A 286 24.58 -8.29 -7.78
CA GLY A 286 23.74 -8.93 -6.77
C GLY A 286 23.32 -8.07 -5.58
N THR A 287 24.05 -7.02 -5.23
CA THR A 287 23.67 -6.09 -4.16
C THR A 287 23.67 -4.66 -4.68
N THR A 288 22.53 -4.00 -4.54
CA THR A 288 22.35 -2.61 -4.99
C THR A 288 22.48 -1.67 -3.80
N THR A 289 23.38 -0.69 -3.91
CA THR A 289 23.65 0.27 -2.84
C THR A 289 22.92 1.58 -3.11
N VAL A 290 22.19 2.07 -2.11
CA VAL A 290 21.49 3.38 -2.14
C VAL A 290 21.90 4.17 -0.92
N THR A 291 22.23 5.45 -1.10
CA THR A 291 22.54 6.37 -0.01
C THR A 291 21.34 7.27 0.24
N LEU A 292 20.90 7.33 1.48
CA LEU A 292 19.78 8.15 1.95
C LEU A 292 20.24 9.09 3.08
N PRO A 293 19.53 10.20 3.34
CA PRO A 293 19.72 10.97 4.57
C PRO A 293 19.59 10.07 5.80
N LYS A 294 20.38 10.34 6.84
CA LYS A 294 20.52 9.50 8.05
C LYS A 294 19.19 9.13 8.71
N ASP A 295 18.26 10.07 8.75
CA ASP A 295 16.97 9.92 9.43
C ASP A 295 15.81 9.75 8.43
N ALA A 296 16.10 9.32 7.20
CA ALA A 296 15.07 9.12 6.19
C ALA A 296 14.11 7.99 6.59
N VAL A 297 12.82 8.28 6.57
CA VAL A 297 11.76 7.29 6.72
C VAL A 297 11.43 6.77 5.32
N TYR A 298 11.59 5.47 5.11
CA TYR A 298 11.41 4.88 3.79
C TYR A 298 10.82 3.46 3.86
N THR A 299 10.25 3.04 2.73
CA THR A 299 9.89 1.65 2.47
C THR A 299 10.49 1.18 1.15
N VAL A 300 10.68 -0.11 1.00
CA VAL A 300 11.21 -0.73 -0.23
C VAL A 300 10.29 -1.86 -0.65
N SER A 301 9.95 -1.89 -1.93
CA SER A 301 9.33 -3.04 -2.60
C SER A 301 10.20 -3.46 -3.78
N GLY A 302 10.36 -4.75 -3.99
CA GLY A 302 10.84 -5.23 -5.27
C GLY A 302 9.77 -5.12 -6.36
N ASP A 303 10.18 -5.20 -7.64
CA ASP A 303 9.27 -5.27 -8.79
C ASP A 303 9.15 -6.68 -9.39
N ASN A 304 9.94 -7.66 -8.90
CA ASN A 304 10.07 -9.01 -9.46
C ASN A 304 10.56 -9.05 -10.93
N GLN A 305 11.08 -7.95 -11.46
CA GLN A 305 11.52 -7.81 -12.85
C GLN A 305 12.95 -7.30 -13.02
N GLY A 306 13.58 -6.78 -11.98
CA GLY A 306 14.97 -6.30 -12.06
C GLY A 306 15.22 -4.98 -11.36
N GLY A 307 14.34 -4.57 -10.42
CA GLY A 307 14.51 -3.35 -9.67
C GLY A 307 13.75 -3.31 -8.37
N TYR A 308 13.89 -2.17 -7.73
CA TYR A 308 13.26 -1.82 -6.45
C TYR A 308 12.51 -0.51 -6.58
N ILE A 309 11.40 -0.41 -5.87
CA ILE A 309 10.68 0.84 -5.66
C ILE A 309 10.98 1.29 -4.24
N LEU A 310 11.72 2.38 -4.11
CA LEU A 310 12.06 3.03 -2.85
C LEU A 310 11.12 4.21 -2.65
N THR A 311 10.35 4.18 -1.59
CA THR A 311 9.43 5.27 -1.23
C THR A 311 9.95 5.98 0.01
N VAL A 312 10.28 7.25 -0.11
CA VAL A 312 10.77 8.09 0.99
C VAL A 312 9.67 9.04 1.43
N THR A 313 9.41 9.08 2.75
CA THR A 313 8.52 10.07 3.35
C THR A 313 9.27 11.38 3.52
N ASN A 314 8.77 12.46 2.92
CA ASN A 314 9.37 13.78 3.03
C ASN A 314 8.97 14.42 4.37
N THR A 315 9.82 14.32 5.37
CA THR A 315 9.70 15.10 6.61
C THR A 315 10.40 16.45 6.44
N ALA A 316 9.95 17.48 7.16
CA ALA A 316 10.58 18.80 7.09
C ALA A 316 12.07 18.67 7.49
N GLY A 317 12.97 18.71 6.50
CA GLY A 317 14.41 18.51 6.66
C GLY A 317 15.03 17.38 5.83
N ASN A 318 14.24 16.46 5.28
CA ASN A 318 14.70 15.29 4.51
C ASN A 318 14.37 15.41 3.01
N THR A 319 14.92 16.40 2.34
CA THR A 319 15.00 16.36 0.87
C THR A 319 16.27 15.62 0.49
N VAL A 320 16.15 14.49 -0.23
CA VAL A 320 17.30 13.88 -0.91
C VAL A 320 17.86 14.95 -1.85
N ALA A 321 19.10 15.39 -1.60
CA ALA A 321 19.72 16.41 -2.43
C ALA A 321 19.85 15.87 -3.85
N SER A 322 19.07 16.40 -4.79
CA SER A 322 19.33 16.18 -6.21
C SER A 322 20.62 16.89 -6.56
N ALA A 323 21.56 16.18 -7.15
CA ALA A 323 22.71 16.80 -7.78
C ALA A 323 22.19 17.66 -8.96
N SER A 324 22.44 18.98 -8.87
CA SER A 324 22.12 20.04 -9.85
C SER A 324 20.83 20.81 -9.62
N GLU A 325 20.96 21.96 -8.95
CA GLU A 325 20.08 23.11 -9.19
C GLU A 325 20.33 23.61 -10.62
N ASP A 326 19.37 23.43 -11.50
CA ASP A 326 19.25 24.28 -12.68
C ASP A 326 17.78 24.73 -12.80
N THR A 327 17.62 26.03 -12.72
CA THR A 327 16.38 26.78 -12.62
C THR A 327 15.64 26.72 -13.95
N ALA A 328 14.55 25.95 -14.03
CA ALA A 328 13.58 26.11 -15.10
C ALA A 328 12.18 26.30 -14.51
N ALA A 329 11.69 27.53 -14.66
CA ALA A 329 10.33 27.93 -14.33
C ALA A 329 9.31 27.04 -15.05
N GLN A 330 8.52 26.28 -14.31
CA GLN A 330 7.39 25.56 -14.88
C GLN A 330 6.24 26.53 -15.14
N THR A 331 6.00 26.74 -16.41
CA THR A 331 4.78 27.36 -16.94
C THR A 331 3.63 26.37 -16.73
N THR A 332 2.65 26.78 -15.94
CA THR A 332 1.38 26.06 -15.80
C THR A 332 0.61 26.16 -17.11
N GLU A 333 0.66 25.11 -17.91
CA GLU A 333 -0.22 24.94 -19.06
C GLU A 333 -1.44 24.13 -18.61
N SER A 334 -2.58 24.83 -18.54
CA SER A 334 -3.88 24.25 -18.23
C SER A 334 -4.33 23.39 -19.42
N LEU A 335 -4.49 22.08 -19.20
CA LEU A 335 -5.15 21.17 -20.14
C LEU A 335 -6.64 21.51 -20.26
N PRO A 336 -7.21 21.46 -21.47
CA PRO A 336 -8.62 21.74 -21.69
C PRO A 336 -9.49 20.63 -21.12
N THR A 337 -10.52 21.01 -20.38
CA THR A 337 -11.61 20.16 -19.90
C THR A 337 -12.41 19.65 -21.09
N GLU A 338 -12.14 18.46 -21.54
CA GLU A 338 -13.02 17.76 -22.48
C GLU A 338 -13.98 16.86 -21.71
N THR A 339 -15.24 17.27 -21.71
CA THR A 339 -16.36 16.55 -21.09
C THR A 339 -16.70 15.35 -21.98
N ALA A 340 -16.09 14.20 -21.72
CA ALA A 340 -16.48 12.95 -22.37
C ALA A 340 -17.70 12.36 -21.67
N GLY A 341 -18.87 12.56 -22.27
CA GLY A 341 -20.09 11.84 -21.91
C GLY A 341 -19.99 10.39 -22.31
N TYR A 342 -19.90 9.49 -21.33
CA TYR A 342 -19.97 8.07 -21.56
C TYR A 342 -21.43 7.64 -21.73
N LEU A 343 -21.79 7.30 -22.97
CA LEU A 343 -23.01 6.53 -23.28
C LEU A 343 -22.72 5.05 -23.01
N TYR A 344 -23.43 4.48 -22.05
CA TYR A 344 -23.44 3.03 -21.79
C TYR A 344 -24.47 2.34 -22.69
N GLN A 345 -24.03 1.36 -23.43
CA GLN A 345 -24.85 0.26 -23.92
C GLN A 345 -24.51 -1.02 -23.18
#